data_d630402dca2dcd3b7aa96dc56073d2b3
#
_entry.id   d630402dca2dcd3b7aa96dc56073d2b3
#
_cell.length_a   1.000
_cell.length_b   1.000
_cell.length_c   1.000
_cell.angle_alpha   90.00
_cell.angle_beta   90.00
_cell.angle_gamma   90.00
#
_symmetry.space_group_name_H-M   'P 1'
#
loop_
_entity.id
_entity.type
_entity.pdbx_description
1 polymer ?
#
loop_
_entity_poly.entity_id
_entity_poly.type
_entity_poly.pdbx_seq_one_letter_code
_entity_poly.pdbx_strand_id
1 'polypeptide(L)'
;MEFSSPLQRVSIMAASLTGLLLLQAASWASGAHPCVPKSFGYSSVVCVCNATYCDSLDPLTFPALGTFSRYESTRSGRRMELSIGTIQANHTGTGNHYAPHPQANLYFSIRTYTYIPLIHQALQLAHRPVSLFASPWTSPTWLKTNGAVNGKGHSRVTRDIYHQTWASTLFLDAYAEHRLKFWAVTVENEPSAGLISGYPFQCLGFTPEHQRDFIARDLGPTLANSTHRDVQLLMLDDQRLLLPHWAQVVLADPEAAKYVHGIAVHWYLDFLAPAKATLGETHRLFPNTMLFASEACVGSKFWEQSVRLGSWDRGVQYSHSIITNLLYHVAGWTDWNLALNPEGGPNWVRNFVDSPIIVDIAKDVFYKQPMFYHLGHFSKFIPEGSQRVGLVASKKNDLETVALMHPDGSAVVVVLNRSSKDVPLTIKDPAMGFLETISPGYSIHTYLWRRQ
;
A
#
# COMPACT_ATOMS: atom_id res chain seq x y z
N MET A 1 -28.30 10.84 -35.16
CA MET A 1 -27.40 11.54 -34.22
C MET A 1 -26.84 10.46 -33.32
N GLU A 2 -25.63 9.97 -33.66
CA GLU A 2 -24.92 8.97 -32.85
C GLU A 2 -24.34 9.68 -31.65
N PHE A 3 -24.82 9.33 -30.47
CA PHE A 3 -24.21 9.71 -29.20
C PHE A 3 -23.01 8.81 -28.94
N SER A 4 -21.84 9.19 -29.41
CA SER A 4 -20.59 8.67 -28.87
C SER A 4 -20.35 9.30 -27.50
N SER A 5 -20.73 8.61 -26.45
CA SER A 5 -20.39 8.98 -25.08
C SER A 5 -18.85 8.92 -24.94
N PRO A 6 -18.20 9.99 -24.49
CA PRO A 6 -16.80 9.91 -24.10
C PRO A 6 -16.75 9.24 -22.72
N LEU A 7 -16.58 7.92 -22.72
CA LEU A 7 -16.21 7.16 -21.53
C LEU A 7 -14.97 7.81 -20.91
N GLN A 8 -15.06 8.09 -19.63
CA GLN A 8 -13.97 8.61 -18.81
C GLN A 8 -12.71 7.79 -19.05
N ARG A 9 -11.72 8.38 -19.69
CA ARG A 9 -10.37 7.81 -19.73
C ARG A 9 -9.76 7.99 -18.35
N VAL A 10 -9.91 6.97 -17.54
CA VAL A 10 -9.03 6.77 -16.38
C VAL A 10 -7.66 6.48 -16.97
N SER A 11 -6.66 7.32 -16.68
CA SER A 11 -5.31 7.11 -17.22
C SER A 11 -4.71 5.84 -16.67
N ILE A 12 -4.38 4.95 -17.56
CA ILE A 12 -3.80 3.66 -17.28
C ILE A 12 -2.44 3.60 -17.95
N MET A 13 -1.47 3.22 -17.18
CA MET A 13 -0.21 2.76 -17.69
C MET A 13 -0.27 1.26 -17.93
N ALA A 14 -0.25 0.88 -19.18
CA ALA A 14 -0.15 -0.51 -19.60
C ALA A 14 1.31 -0.95 -19.59
N ALA A 15 1.72 -1.76 -18.60
CA ALA A 15 2.78 -2.72 -18.81
C ALA A 15 2.14 -4.02 -19.25
N SER A 16 2.68 -4.72 -20.26
CA SER A 16 2.11 -5.99 -20.69
C SER A 16 2.31 -7.04 -19.60
N LEU A 17 1.26 -7.29 -18.85
CA LEU A 17 1.20 -8.29 -17.78
C LEU A 17 1.17 -9.74 -18.30
N THR A 18 1.11 -9.96 -19.59
CA THR A 18 1.07 -11.30 -20.19
C THR A 18 2.26 -12.20 -19.82
N GLY A 19 3.43 -11.63 -19.56
CA GLY A 19 4.57 -12.38 -19.05
C GLY A 19 4.46 -12.81 -17.58
N LEU A 20 3.74 -12.05 -16.74
CA LEU A 20 3.64 -12.32 -15.31
C LEU A 20 2.70 -13.48 -14.96
N LEU A 21 1.68 -13.71 -15.77
CA LEU A 21 0.62 -14.69 -15.52
C LEU A 21 0.96 -16.09 -16.05
N LEU A 22 1.81 -16.20 -17.06
CA LEU A 22 2.25 -17.51 -17.59
C LEU A 22 3.22 -18.25 -16.67
N LEU A 23 3.86 -17.54 -15.71
CA LEU A 23 4.89 -18.11 -14.85
C LEU A 23 4.35 -18.90 -13.65
N GLN A 24 3.08 -18.76 -13.28
CA GLN A 24 2.51 -19.50 -12.15
C GLN A 24 1.84 -20.83 -12.52
N ALA A 25 1.56 -21.07 -13.79
CA ALA A 25 0.95 -22.32 -14.24
C ALA A 25 1.89 -23.53 -14.27
N ALA A 26 3.21 -23.32 -14.11
CA ALA A 26 4.23 -24.37 -14.31
C ALA A 26 4.87 -24.94 -13.03
N SER A 27 4.52 -24.46 -11.81
CA SER A 27 5.21 -24.93 -10.60
C SER A 27 4.29 -25.67 -9.62
N TRP A 28 3.96 -26.91 -9.95
CA TRP A 28 3.47 -27.91 -9.00
C TRP A 28 4.60 -28.82 -8.50
N ALA A 29 5.81 -28.29 -8.34
CA ALA A 29 6.91 -28.96 -7.67
C ALA A 29 7.10 -28.31 -6.29
N SER A 30 6.97 -29.11 -5.25
CA SER A 30 7.16 -28.74 -3.84
C SER A 30 8.60 -28.21 -3.58
N GLY A 31 8.71 -26.96 -3.10
CA GLY A 31 9.94 -26.35 -2.63
C GLY A 31 10.07 -24.88 -3.05
N ALA A 32 10.64 -24.04 -2.18
CA ALA A 32 10.99 -22.67 -2.51
C ALA A 32 12.06 -22.64 -3.62
N HIS A 33 11.85 -21.80 -4.63
CA HIS A 33 12.85 -21.54 -5.65
C HIS A 33 13.74 -20.38 -5.20
N PRO A 34 15.07 -20.51 -5.15
CA PRO A 34 15.95 -19.44 -4.71
C PRO A 34 15.98 -18.27 -5.71
N CYS A 35 16.32 -17.09 -5.21
CA CYS A 35 16.57 -15.92 -6.03
C CYS A 35 17.76 -16.17 -6.99
N VAL A 36 17.61 -15.86 -8.28
CA VAL A 36 18.73 -15.72 -9.22
C VAL A 36 19.21 -14.28 -9.16
N PRO A 37 20.30 -13.98 -8.41
CA PRO A 37 20.68 -12.62 -8.12
C PRO A 37 21.38 -11.97 -9.31
N LYS A 38 21.10 -10.67 -9.52
CA LYS A 38 21.80 -9.83 -10.49
C LYS A 38 22.08 -8.45 -9.91
N SER A 39 23.34 -8.04 -10.00
CA SER A 39 23.77 -6.70 -9.58
C SER A 39 23.70 -5.72 -10.75
N PHE A 40 23.27 -4.49 -10.45
CA PHE A 40 23.29 -3.34 -11.36
C PHE A 40 24.11 -2.19 -10.80
N GLY A 41 25.04 -2.46 -9.84
CA GLY A 41 25.92 -1.48 -9.26
C GLY A 41 25.34 -0.68 -8.09
N TYR A 42 24.12 -0.98 -7.67
CA TYR A 42 23.49 -0.41 -6.45
C TYR A 42 23.77 -1.26 -5.21
N SER A 43 23.20 -0.85 -4.09
CA SER A 43 23.52 -1.38 -2.76
C SER A 43 23.10 -2.83 -2.51
N SER A 44 22.33 -3.45 -3.41
CA SER A 44 21.91 -4.85 -3.33
C SER A 44 21.68 -5.44 -4.74
N VAL A 45 21.01 -6.60 -4.80
CA VAL A 45 20.69 -7.30 -6.05
C VAL A 45 19.18 -7.31 -6.31
N VAL A 46 18.81 -7.54 -7.57
CA VAL A 46 17.46 -7.95 -7.96
C VAL A 46 17.41 -9.46 -8.12
N CYS A 47 16.22 -10.08 -8.04
CA CYS A 47 16.01 -11.45 -8.48
C CYS A 47 15.48 -11.45 -9.92
N VAL A 48 16.17 -12.17 -10.79
CA VAL A 48 15.81 -12.27 -12.22
C VAL A 48 14.80 -13.37 -12.43
N CYS A 49 13.71 -13.04 -13.08
CA CYS A 49 12.67 -13.98 -13.47
C CYS A 49 12.48 -13.97 -14.99
N ASN A 50 12.08 -15.11 -15.57
CA ASN A 50 11.72 -15.25 -16.97
C ASN A 50 10.56 -16.25 -17.14
N ALA A 51 10.22 -16.63 -18.37
CA ALA A 51 9.13 -17.55 -18.66
C ALA A 51 9.32 -18.97 -18.07
N THR A 52 10.55 -19.37 -17.74
CA THR A 52 10.87 -20.73 -17.26
C THR A 52 11.24 -20.77 -15.77
N TYR A 53 11.62 -19.65 -15.19
CA TYR A 53 12.09 -19.58 -13.80
C TYR A 53 11.75 -18.27 -13.12
N CYS A 54 11.23 -18.35 -11.92
CA CYS A 54 11.14 -17.25 -10.98
C CYS A 54 11.33 -17.76 -9.55
N ASP A 55 11.95 -16.96 -8.69
CA ASP A 55 12.04 -17.29 -7.28
C ASP A 55 10.64 -17.35 -6.65
N SER A 56 10.42 -18.31 -5.80
CA SER A 56 9.16 -18.53 -5.10
C SER A 56 9.40 -18.75 -3.63
N LEU A 57 8.39 -18.44 -2.83
CA LEU A 57 8.39 -18.66 -1.40
C LEU A 57 7.56 -19.91 -1.09
N ASP A 58 7.97 -20.67 -0.10
CA ASP A 58 7.15 -21.73 0.43
C ASP A 58 5.78 -21.20 0.84
N PRO A 59 4.72 -22.01 0.73
CA PRO A 59 3.43 -21.68 1.32
C PRO A 59 3.58 -21.30 2.78
N LEU A 60 2.80 -20.32 3.23
CA LEU A 60 2.81 -19.91 4.64
C LEU A 60 2.34 -21.06 5.50
N THR A 61 3.26 -21.60 6.33
CA THR A 61 2.97 -22.62 7.32
C THR A 61 3.30 -22.11 8.69
N PHE A 62 2.39 -22.30 9.64
CA PHE A 62 2.68 -21.96 11.02
C PHE A 62 3.60 -23.02 11.65
N PRO A 63 4.60 -22.60 12.42
CA PRO A 63 5.48 -23.53 13.09
C PRO A 63 4.74 -24.30 14.22
N ALA A 64 5.36 -25.38 14.71
CA ALA A 64 4.85 -26.12 15.87
C ALA A 64 4.79 -25.22 17.12
N LEU A 65 3.91 -25.54 18.05
CA LEU A 65 3.82 -24.85 19.34
C LEU A 65 5.19 -24.93 20.06
N GLY A 66 5.60 -23.81 20.65
CA GLY A 66 6.92 -23.68 21.28
C GLY A 66 8.08 -23.38 20.31
N THR A 67 7.76 -23.21 19.02
CA THR A 67 8.74 -22.76 18.00
C THR A 67 8.27 -21.51 17.30
N PHE A 68 9.17 -20.83 16.56
CA PHE A 68 8.84 -19.70 15.72
C PHE A 68 9.50 -19.83 14.33
N SER A 69 8.83 -19.35 13.32
CA SER A 69 9.39 -19.15 11.98
C SER A 69 9.97 -17.74 11.87
N ARG A 70 11.18 -17.64 11.30
CA ARG A 70 11.84 -16.39 10.97
C ARG A 70 12.09 -16.35 9.48
N TYR A 71 11.55 -15.34 8.81
CA TYR A 71 11.82 -15.03 7.41
C TYR A 71 12.75 -13.82 7.34
N GLU A 72 13.85 -13.94 6.61
CA GLU A 72 14.92 -12.94 6.57
C GLU A 72 15.17 -12.44 5.15
N SER A 73 15.22 -11.12 4.97
CA SER A 73 15.81 -10.47 3.80
C SER A 73 16.94 -9.56 4.22
N THR A 74 18.06 -9.58 3.47
CA THR A 74 19.25 -8.80 3.77
C THR A 74 19.72 -8.00 2.54
N ARG A 75 20.46 -6.92 2.80
CA ARG A 75 21.16 -6.15 1.78
C ARG A 75 22.15 -6.99 0.98
N SER A 76 22.79 -8.00 1.59
CA SER A 76 23.72 -8.92 0.95
C SER A 76 23.08 -9.89 -0.06
N GLY A 77 21.75 -10.00 -0.09
CA GLY A 77 21.06 -10.75 -1.13
C GLY A 77 20.11 -11.85 -0.67
N ARG A 78 19.99 -12.15 0.64
CA ARG A 78 18.93 -13.04 1.13
C ARG A 78 17.56 -12.45 0.81
N ARG A 79 16.62 -13.32 0.47
CA ARG A 79 15.25 -12.92 0.05
C ARG A 79 14.22 -13.82 0.70
N MET A 80 13.73 -13.39 1.88
CA MET A 80 12.71 -14.07 2.69
C MET A 80 13.08 -15.53 3.01
N GLU A 81 14.37 -15.79 3.30
CA GLU A 81 14.86 -17.11 3.68
C GLU A 81 14.28 -17.53 5.03
N LEU A 82 13.73 -18.75 5.09
CA LEU A 82 13.09 -19.31 6.28
C LEU A 82 14.13 -19.97 7.20
N SER A 83 14.01 -19.70 8.48
CA SER A 83 14.63 -20.47 9.56
C SER A 83 13.65 -20.70 10.70
N ILE A 84 13.83 -21.80 11.45
CA ILE A 84 12.99 -22.17 12.59
C ILE A 84 13.83 -22.04 13.86
N GLY A 85 13.25 -21.41 14.88
CA GLY A 85 13.85 -21.31 16.22
C GLY A 85 12.91 -21.86 17.30
N THR A 86 13.44 -22.04 18.50
CA THR A 86 12.70 -22.53 19.67
C THR A 86 12.39 -21.38 20.63
N ILE A 87 11.18 -21.34 21.15
CA ILE A 87 10.75 -20.41 22.20
C ILE A 87 11.20 -20.99 23.54
N GLN A 88 11.95 -20.22 24.33
CA GLN A 88 12.50 -20.64 25.61
C GLN A 88 11.61 -20.15 26.75
N ALA A 89 11.42 -21.00 27.77
CA ALA A 89 10.65 -20.64 28.96
C ALA A 89 11.35 -19.55 29.82
N ASN A 90 12.69 -19.57 29.85
CA ASN A 90 13.48 -18.60 30.60
C ASN A 90 14.38 -17.78 29.68
N HIS A 91 14.56 -16.51 30.03
CA HIS A 91 15.46 -15.62 29.31
C HIS A 91 16.92 -15.93 29.65
N THR A 92 17.75 -16.17 28.64
CA THR A 92 19.19 -16.46 28.79
C THR A 92 20.07 -15.32 28.24
N GLY A 93 19.49 -14.33 27.57
CA GLY A 93 20.20 -13.24 26.89
C GLY A 93 19.95 -11.84 27.46
N THR A 94 20.70 -10.86 26.99
CA THR A 94 20.63 -9.44 27.39
C THR A 94 19.79 -8.57 26.46
N GLY A 95 18.89 -9.18 25.68
CA GLY A 95 18.07 -8.52 24.66
C GLY A 95 16.93 -7.63 25.18
N ASN A 96 16.29 -6.92 24.26
CA ASN A 96 15.19 -5.99 24.55
C ASN A 96 13.84 -6.72 24.69
N HIS A 97 12.99 -6.30 25.63
CA HIS A 97 11.69 -6.90 25.92
C HIS A 97 10.53 -6.08 25.36
N TYR A 98 9.46 -6.75 24.89
CA TYR A 98 8.31 -6.15 24.23
C TYR A 98 6.97 -6.77 24.69
N ALA A 99 5.91 -5.99 24.90
CA ALA A 99 4.58 -6.45 25.36
C ALA A 99 3.40 -5.79 24.62
N PRO A 100 2.27 -6.47 24.38
CA PRO A 100 1.25 -6.10 23.39
C PRO A 100 0.04 -5.28 23.85
N HIS A 101 -0.57 -4.49 22.89
CA HIS A 101 -1.85 -3.77 23.00
C HIS A 101 -2.58 -3.70 21.62
N PRO A 102 -3.93 -3.80 21.51
CA PRO A 102 -4.59 -4.06 20.22
C PRO A 102 -4.94 -2.87 19.32
N GLN A 103 -4.87 -3.02 18.02
CA GLN A 103 -5.67 -2.58 16.84
C GLN A 103 -4.93 -2.33 15.52
N ALA A 104 -5.39 -2.87 14.37
CA ALA A 104 -5.59 -2.34 13.00
C ALA A 104 -5.54 -3.39 11.86
N ASN A 105 -6.20 -3.13 10.71
CA ASN A 105 -6.37 -4.02 9.54
C ASN A 105 -5.64 -3.52 8.27
N LEU A 106 -5.31 -4.40 7.29
CA LEU A 106 -4.53 -4.12 6.07
C LEU A 106 -5.23 -4.50 4.75
N TYR A 107 -5.12 -3.67 3.67
CA TYR A 107 -5.74 -3.85 2.35
C TYR A 107 -4.83 -3.48 1.15
N PHE A 108 -5.16 -3.94 -0.10
CA PHE A 108 -4.42 -3.70 -1.35
C PHE A 108 -5.30 -3.21 -2.51
N SER A 109 -4.74 -2.46 -3.50
CA SER A 109 -5.47 -1.86 -4.62
C SER A 109 -4.96 -2.20 -6.03
N ILE A 110 -5.88 -2.18 -7.03
CA ILE A 110 -5.60 -2.32 -8.47
C ILE A 110 -6.54 -1.42 -9.28
N ARG A 111 -6.04 -0.79 -10.38
CA ARG A 111 -6.82 0.15 -11.23
C ARG A 111 -7.05 -0.36 -12.66
N THR A 112 -8.23 -0.09 -13.20
CA THR A 112 -8.69 0.22 -14.55
C THR A 112 -9.34 -0.83 -15.48
N TYR A 113 -10.19 -0.33 -16.39
CA TYR A 113 -11.15 -1.00 -17.27
C TYR A 113 -10.50 -1.97 -18.30
N THR A 114 -9.35 -1.63 -18.86
CA THR A 114 -8.64 -2.43 -19.85
C THR A 114 -8.05 -3.71 -19.24
N TYR A 115 -7.97 -3.78 -17.92
CA TYR A 115 -7.36 -4.87 -17.19
C TYR A 115 -8.35 -5.82 -16.51
N ILE A 116 -9.65 -5.70 -16.79
CA ILE A 116 -10.68 -6.57 -16.22
C ILE A 116 -10.30 -8.05 -16.30
N PRO A 117 -9.84 -8.59 -17.44
CA PRO A 117 -9.39 -9.99 -17.51
C PRO A 117 -8.21 -10.29 -16.57
N LEU A 118 -7.27 -9.35 -16.44
CA LEU A 118 -6.09 -9.50 -15.57
C LEU A 118 -6.47 -9.43 -14.09
N ILE A 119 -7.43 -8.56 -13.73
CA ILE A 119 -7.98 -8.49 -12.37
C ILE A 119 -8.61 -9.84 -12.03
N HIS A 120 -9.43 -10.41 -12.90
CA HIS A 120 -10.02 -11.72 -12.68
C HIS A 120 -8.97 -12.82 -12.50
N GLN A 121 -7.91 -12.83 -13.33
CA GLN A 121 -6.81 -13.78 -13.18
C GLN A 121 -6.07 -13.60 -11.85
N ALA A 122 -5.79 -12.34 -11.45
CA ALA A 122 -5.16 -12.05 -10.16
C ALA A 122 -6.02 -12.53 -8.98
N LEU A 123 -7.33 -12.28 -9.02
CA LEU A 123 -8.28 -12.76 -8.00
C LEU A 123 -8.36 -14.28 -7.94
N GLN A 124 -8.28 -14.98 -9.08
CA GLN A 124 -8.25 -16.45 -9.14
C GLN A 124 -6.95 -17.04 -8.59
N LEU A 125 -5.81 -16.36 -8.82
CA LEU A 125 -4.50 -16.80 -8.35
C LEU A 125 -4.22 -16.43 -6.88
N ALA A 126 -4.95 -15.46 -6.35
CA ALA A 126 -4.82 -15.06 -4.96
C ALA A 126 -5.34 -16.17 -4.02
N HIS A 127 -4.50 -16.63 -3.10
CA HIS A 127 -4.88 -17.61 -2.08
C HIS A 127 -5.61 -16.99 -0.87
N ARG A 128 -6.00 -15.74 -0.97
CA ARG A 128 -6.77 -14.97 0.03
C ARG A 128 -7.66 -13.93 -0.66
N PRO A 129 -8.68 -13.41 0.03
CA PRO A 129 -9.49 -12.32 -0.51
C PRO A 129 -8.63 -11.11 -0.89
N VAL A 130 -8.99 -10.47 -2.00
CA VAL A 130 -8.38 -9.21 -2.47
C VAL A 130 -9.49 -8.19 -2.61
N SER A 131 -9.35 -7.08 -1.91
CA SER A 131 -10.28 -5.96 -1.96
C SER A 131 -9.83 -4.94 -3.01
N LEU A 132 -10.78 -4.41 -3.78
CA LEU A 132 -10.53 -3.39 -4.79
C LEU A 132 -11.00 -2.04 -4.28
N PHE A 133 -10.18 -0.99 -4.46
CA PHE A 133 -10.65 0.39 -4.33
C PHE A 133 -10.29 1.21 -5.56
N ALA A 134 -10.99 2.32 -5.77
CA ALA A 134 -10.79 3.20 -6.91
C ALA A 134 -10.70 4.67 -6.50
N SER A 135 -9.92 5.44 -7.27
CA SER A 135 -9.79 6.88 -7.11
C SER A 135 -9.94 7.58 -8.46
N PRO A 136 -10.75 8.63 -8.58
CA PRO A 136 -10.78 9.48 -9.78
C PRO A 136 -9.59 10.47 -9.77
N TRP A 137 -9.06 10.81 -10.96
CA TRP A 137 -7.95 11.78 -11.12
C TRP A 137 -8.40 13.12 -11.67
N THR A 138 -9.46 13.15 -12.47
CA THR A 138 -10.00 14.35 -13.08
C THR A 138 -11.39 14.06 -13.64
N SER A 139 -12.23 15.06 -13.67
CA SER A 139 -13.50 15.01 -14.39
C SER A 139 -13.31 15.31 -15.90
N PRO A 140 -14.29 15.01 -16.75
CA PRO A 140 -14.30 15.49 -18.12
C PRO A 140 -14.07 17.00 -18.21
N THR A 141 -13.35 17.46 -19.24
CA THR A 141 -12.93 18.88 -19.38
C THR A 141 -14.10 19.87 -19.32
N TRP A 142 -15.26 19.48 -19.84
CA TRP A 142 -16.47 20.32 -19.80
C TRP A 142 -17.07 20.49 -18.40
N LEU A 143 -16.73 19.60 -17.45
CA LEU A 143 -17.09 19.73 -16.02
C LEU A 143 -16.12 20.63 -15.25
N LYS A 144 -14.93 20.92 -15.79
CA LYS A 144 -13.90 21.71 -15.11
C LYS A 144 -13.94 23.19 -15.47
N THR A 145 -13.63 24.03 -14.50
CA THR A 145 -13.63 25.49 -14.69
C THR A 145 -12.57 25.95 -15.68
N ASN A 146 -11.44 25.23 -15.84
CA ASN A 146 -10.39 25.56 -16.78
C ASN A 146 -10.55 24.89 -18.16
N GLY A 147 -11.53 24.02 -18.35
CA GLY A 147 -11.75 23.30 -19.61
C GLY A 147 -10.62 22.35 -20.03
N ALA A 148 -9.70 21.99 -19.13
CA ALA A 148 -8.56 21.12 -19.38
C ALA A 148 -8.46 19.97 -18.38
N VAL A 149 -7.81 18.85 -18.75
CA VAL A 149 -7.63 17.70 -17.87
C VAL A 149 -6.62 17.98 -16.76
N ASN A 150 -5.68 18.88 -16.97
CA ASN A 150 -4.57 19.24 -16.08
C ASN A 150 -4.65 20.72 -15.63
N GLY A 151 -3.70 21.15 -14.84
CA GLY A 151 -3.59 22.51 -14.33
C GLY A 151 -4.69 22.91 -13.34
N LYS A 152 -4.61 24.13 -12.84
CA LYS A 152 -5.55 24.64 -11.82
C LYS A 152 -6.98 24.67 -12.36
N GLY A 153 -7.85 23.88 -11.76
CA GLY A 153 -9.27 23.83 -12.09
C GLY A 153 -10.05 22.94 -11.12
N HIS A 154 -11.27 23.34 -10.83
CA HIS A 154 -12.22 22.64 -9.98
C HIS A 154 -13.52 22.38 -10.76
N SER A 155 -14.44 21.60 -10.21
CA SER A 155 -15.74 21.38 -10.81
C SER A 155 -16.50 22.70 -10.99
N ARG A 156 -17.20 22.87 -12.13
CA ARG A 156 -18.04 24.04 -12.36
C ARG A 156 -19.20 24.04 -11.40
N VAL A 157 -19.39 25.14 -10.70
CA VAL A 157 -20.48 25.51 -9.78
C VAL A 157 -21.03 24.41 -8.85
N THR A 158 -21.06 24.70 -7.55
CA THR A 158 -21.74 23.93 -6.50
C THR A 158 -23.27 23.93 -6.71
N ARG A 159 -23.91 22.77 -6.50
CA ARG A 159 -25.36 22.50 -6.64
C ARG A 159 -25.88 22.37 -8.07
N ASP A 160 -25.07 21.97 -9.00
CA ASP A 160 -25.48 21.85 -10.38
C ASP A 160 -25.40 20.38 -10.85
N ILE A 161 -26.06 20.12 -11.97
CA ILE A 161 -26.00 18.88 -12.75
C ILE A 161 -24.53 18.36 -12.93
N TYR A 162 -23.54 19.25 -12.88
CA TYR A 162 -22.11 18.91 -12.99
C TYR A 162 -21.63 18.07 -11.82
N HIS A 163 -21.92 18.47 -10.57
CA HIS A 163 -21.57 17.69 -9.37
C HIS A 163 -22.32 16.37 -9.32
N GLN A 164 -23.60 16.38 -9.62
CA GLN A 164 -24.43 15.17 -9.68
C GLN A 164 -23.92 14.20 -10.76
N THR A 165 -23.54 14.72 -11.94
CA THR A 165 -22.95 13.91 -13.00
C THR A 165 -21.61 13.32 -12.59
N TRP A 166 -20.76 14.08 -11.87
CA TRP A 166 -19.48 13.60 -11.38
C TRP A 166 -19.66 12.55 -10.25
N ALA A 167 -20.62 12.75 -9.39
CA ALA A 167 -20.99 11.82 -8.32
C ALA A 167 -21.67 10.53 -8.81
N SER A 168 -21.99 10.43 -10.12
CA SER A 168 -22.73 9.27 -10.65
C SER A 168 -21.95 7.96 -10.47
N THR A 169 -22.68 6.86 -10.22
CA THR A 169 -22.11 5.53 -9.96
C THR A 169 -21.76 4.75 -11.23
N LEU A 170 -21.79 5.38 -12.41
CA LEU A 170 -21.58 4.71 -13.71
C LEU A 170 -20.30 3.88 -13.80
N PHE A 171 -19.23 4.33 -13.14
CA PHE A 171 -17.98 3.56 -13.04
C PHE A 171 -18.20 2.25 -12.28
N LEU A 172 -18.85 2.30 -11.12
CA LEU A 172 -19.13 1.14 -10.27
C LEU A 172 -20.08 0.17 -10.96
N ASP A 173 -21.14 0.71 -11.64
CA ASP A 173 -22.11 -0.07 -12.41
C ASP A 173 -21.40 -0.85 -13.52
N ALA A 174 -20.54 -0.19 -14.28
CA ALA A 174 -19.82 -0.79 -15.38
C ALA A 174 -18.85 -1.93 -14.93
N TYR A 175 -18.20 -1.79 -13.79
CA TYR A 175 -17.36 -2.86 -13.23
C TYR A 175 -18.20 -3.99 -12.62
N ALA A 176 -19.36 -3.66 -12.04
CA ALA A 176 -20.30 -4.66 -11.52
C ALA A 176 -20.85 -5.57 -12.61
N GLU A 177 -21.08 -5.06 -13.85
CA GLU A 177 -21.42 -5.87 -15.02
C GLU A 177 -20.37 -6.94 -15.32
N HIS A 178 -19.11 -6.66 -14.99
CA HIS A 178 -17.99 -7.60 -15.06
C HIS A 178 -17.76 -8.40 -13.77
N ARG A 179 -18.70 -8.39 -12.81
CA ARG A 179 -18.59 -9.09 -11.51
C ARG A 179 -17.41 -8.64 -10.64
N LEU A 180 -16.96 -7.40 -10.83
CA LEU A 180 -15.94 -6.77 -10.00
C LEU A 180 -16.62 -5.78 -9.06
N LYS A 181 -16.49 -6.02 -7.76
CA LYS A 181 -17.02 -5.15 -6.71
C LYS A 181 -15.88 -4.40 -6.05
N PHE A 182 -16.10 -3.10 -5.83
CA PHE A 182 -15.15 -2.29 -5.07
C PHE A 182 -15.55 -2.28 -3.59
N TRP A 183 -14.53 -2.38 -2.74
CA TRP A 183 -14.65 -2.19 -1.31
C TRP A 183 -14.81 -0.71 -0.97
N ALA A 184 -14.04 0.18 -1.65
CA ALA A 184 -14.05 1.60 -1.39
C ALA A 184 -13.81 2.42 -2.67
N VAL A 185 -14.18 3.71 -2.59
CA VAL A 185 -13.79 4.75 -3.54
C VAL A 185 -13.26 5.95 -2.77
N THR A 186 -12.30 6.68 -3.34
CA THR A 186 -11.90 7.99 -2.83
C THR A 186 -12.72 9.09 -3.51
N VAL A 187 -12.81 10.24 -2.87
CA VAL A 187 -13.54 11.39 -3.45
C VAL A 187 -12.83 11.91 -4.69
N GLU A 188 -11.51 12.08 -4.61
CA GLU A 188 -10.64 12.53 -5.71
C GLU A 188 -9.18 12.28 -5.31
N ASN A 189 -8.34 11.89 -6.29
CA ASN A 189 -6.90 11.77 -6.09
C ASN A 189 -6.22 13.15 -6.04
N GLU A 190 -5.42 13.38 -5.02
CA GLU A 190 -4.63 14.61 -4.84
C GLU A 190 -5.41 15.90 -5.15
N PRO A 191 -6.52 16.15 -4.46
CA PRO A 191 -7.36 17.32 -4.70
C PRO A 191 -6.59 18.64 -4.57
N SER A 192 -5.51 18.70 -3.78
CA SER A 192 -4.65 19.88 -3.69
C SER A 192 -3.87 20.16 -4.97
N ALA A 193 -3.53 19.15 -5.75
CA ALA A 193 -2.85 19.29 -7.04
C ALA A 193 -3.65 20.09 -8.06
N GLY A 194 -4.97 19.92 -8.07
CA GLY A 194 -5.88 20.69 -8.93
C GLY A 194 -6.03 22.16 -8.53
N LEU A 195 -5.42 22.61 -7.45
CA LEU A 195 -5.32 24.03 -7.05
C LEU A 195 -4.02 24.67 -7.53
N ILE A 196 -3.09 23.91 -8.11
CA ILE A 196 -1.77 24.36 -8.56
C ILE A 196 -1.81 24.77 -10.05
N SER A 197 -1.45 26.01 -10.34
CA SER A 197 -1.29 26.49 -11.72
C SER A 197 -0.18 25.71 -12.43
N GLY A 198 -0.47 25.23 -13.65
CA GLY A 198 0.52 24.51 -14.45
C GLY A 198 0.82 23.07 -13.98
N TYR A 199 0.00 22.48 -13.09
CA TYR A 199 0.14 21.07 -12.74
C TYR A 199 0.14 20.19 -13.99
N PRO A 200 1.13 19.30 -14.18
CA PRO A 200 1.42 18.76 -15.51
C PRO A 200 0.49 17.62 -15.95
N PHE A 201 -0.14 16.90 -15.04
CA PHE A 201 -1.02 15.79 -15.39
C PHE A 201 -2.44 15.98 -14.86
N GLN A 202 -3.32 15.02 -15.12
CA GLN A 202 -4.73 15.13 -14.76
C GLN A 202 -4.92 15.37 -13.27
N CYS A 203 -5.82 16.28 -12.93
CA CYS A 203 -6.17 16.63 -11.56
C CYS A 203 -7.53 17.35 -11.54
N LEU A 204 -8.21 17.31 -10.40
CA LEU A 204 -9.41 18.10 -10.12
C LEU A 204 -9.28 18.70 -8.73
N GLY A 205 -9.35 20.04 -8.63
CA GLY A 205 -9.10 20.75 -7.39
C GLY A 205 -10.29 20.73 -6.43
N PHE A 206 -10.01 20.41 -5.16
CA PHE A 206 -10.92 20.67 -4.04
C PHE A 206 -10.14 21.36 -2.93
N THR A 207 -10.82 22.28 -2.23
CA THR A 207 -10.45 22.65 -0.86
C THR A 207 -11.14 21.69 0.12
N PRO A 208 -10.75 21.65 1.40
CA PRO A 208 -11.45 20.81 2.37
C PRO A 208 -12.95 21.16 2.49
N GLU A 209 -13.33 22.45 2.37
CA GLU A 209 -14.72 22.88 2.39
C GLU A 209 -15.49 22.41 1.14
N HIS A 210 -14.87 22.50 -0.03
CA HIS A 210 -15.48 22.00 -1.26
C HIS A 210 -15.66 20.47 -1.23
N GLN A 211 -14.68 19.74 -0.71
CA GLN A 211 -14.79 18.29 -0.57
C GLN A 211 -15.88 17.92 0.43
N ARG A 212 -15.97 18.62 1.58
CA ARG A 212 -17.06 18.49 2.54
C ARG A 212 -18.42 18.66 1.89
N ASP A 213 -18.61 19.78 1.19
CA ASP A 213 -19.88 20.12 0.57
C ASP A 213 -20.27 19.14 -0.53
N PHE A 214 -19.32 18.68 -1.33
CA PHE A 214 -19.53 17.67 -2.35
C PHE A 214 -19.92 16.31 -1.74
N ILE A 215 -19.27 15.89 -0.68
CA ILE A 215 -19.62 14.67 0.07
C ILE A 215 -21.05 14.78 0.62
N ALA A 216 -21.35 15.88 1.32
CA ALA A 216 -22.62 16.06 2.02
C ALA A 216 -23.83 16.11 1.08
N ARG A 217 -23.68 16.76 -0.09
CA ARG A 217 -24.80 17.13 -0.94
C ARG A 217 -24.96 16.28 -2.19
N ASP A 218 -23.86 15.73 -2.70
CA ASP A 218 -23.83 15.07 -4.00
C ASP A 218 -23.35 13.61 -3.89
N LEU A 219 -22.08 13.36 -3.61
CA LEU A 219 -21.49 12.03 -3.68
C LEU A 219 -22.02 11.08 -2.61
N GLY A 220 -22.10 11.53 -1.36
CA GLY A 220 -22.57 10.70 -0.25
C GLY A 220 -24.02 10.23 -0.45
N PRO A 221 -24.98 11.15 -0.70
CA PRO A 221 -26.37 10.76 -1.04
C PRO A 221 -26.47 9.87 -2.26
N THR A 222 -25.66 10.12 -3.31
CA THR A 222 -25.71 9.32 -4.56
C THR A 222 -25.26 7.87 -4.28
N LEU A 223 -24.15 7.66 -3.58
CA LEU A 223 -23.70 6.33 -3.19
C LEU A 223 -24.72 5.63 -2.28
N ALA A 224 -25.20 6.31 -1.24
CA ALA A 224 -26.14 5.74 -0.28
C ALA A 224 -27.48 5.31 -0.92
N ASN A 225 -27.92 5.98 -1.97
CA ASN A 225 -29.17 5.66 -2.68
C ASN A 225 -28.95 4.74 -3.90
N SER A 226 -27.72 4.30 -4.17
CA SER A 226 -27.38 3.43 -5.30
C SER A 226 -27.39 1.95 -4.91
N THR A 227 -27.17 1.08 -5.88
CA THR A 227 -26.90 -0.35 -5.70
C THR A 227 -25.52 -0.60 -5.05
N HIS A 228 -24.69 0.43 -4.93
CA HIS A 228 -23.34 0.43 -4.38
C HIS A 228 -23.25 1.05 -2.97
N ARG A 229 -24.35 1.08 -2.22
CA ARG A 229 -24.41 1.68 -0.86
C ARG A 229 -23.44 1.08 0.15
N ASP A 230 -22.94 -0.13 -0.12
CA ASP A 230 -21.95 -0.82 0.72
C ASP A 230 -20.51 -0.40 0.41
N VAL A 231 -20.27 0.37 -0.66
CA VAL A 231 -18.95 0.88 -1.03
C VAL A 231 -18.57 2.01 -0.07
N GLN A 232 -17.43 1.85 0.57
CA GLN A 232 -16.93 2.81 1.55
C GLN A 232 -16.39 4.07 0.85
N LEU A 233 -16.68 5.24 1.39
CA LEU A 233 -16.17 6.51 0.89
C LEU A 233 -14.96 6.95 1.72
N LEU A 234 -13.83 7.17 1.05
CA LEU A 234 -12.60 7.67 1.64
C LEU A 234 -12.38 9.12 1.21
N MET A 235 -12.25 10.01 2.18
CA MET A 235 -11.96 11.42 1.93
C MET A 235 -10.45 11.68 1.84
N LEU A 236 -10.06 12.90 1.48
CA LEU A 236 -8.71 13.43 1.28
C LEU A 236 -8.04 12.81 0.06
N ASP A 237 -7.40 11.63 0.19
CA ASP A 237 -6.59 10.95 -0.84
C ASP A 237 -5.44 11.83 -1.36
N ASP A 238 -4.71 12.43 -0.40
CA ASP A 238 -3.66 13.42 -0.65
C ASP A 238 -2.59 13.35 0.47
N GLN A 239 -1.61 14.22 0.43
CA GLN A 239 -0.48 14.24 1.35
C GLN A 239 -0.93 14.32 2.83
N ARG A 240 -0.39 13.45 3.70
CA ARG A 240 -0.71 13.50 5.14
C ARG A 240 -0.35 14.83 5.80
N LEU A 241 0.47 15.67 5.15
CA LEU A 241 0.76 17.04 5.57
C LEU A 241 -0.51 17.89 5.77
N LEU A 242 -1.58 17.58 5.04
CA LEU A 242 -2.86 18.29 5.13
C LEU A 242 -3.69 17.89 6.36
N LEU A 243 -3.23 16.90 7.12
CA LEU A 243 -3.85 16.46 8.37
C LEU A 243 -3.24 17.18 9.59
N PRO A 244 -4.01 17.40 10.68
CA PRO A 244 -5.42 17.01 10.86
C PRO A 244 -6.43 18.01 10.25
N HIS A 245 -5.97 19.14 9.70
CA HIS A 245 -6.84 20.25 9.30
C HIS A 245 -7.94 19.81 8.30
N TRP A 246 -7.58 19.07 7.24
CA TRP A 246 -8.57 18.60 6.27
C TRP A 246 -9.66 17.74 6.91
N ALA A 247 -9.28 16.85 7.80
CA ALA A 247 -10.23 16.02 8.55
C ALA A 247 -11.14 16.86 9.45
N GLN A 248 -10.58 17.85 10.14
CA GLN A 248 -11.35 18.75 10.99
C GLN A 248 -12.42 19.51 10.21
N VAL A 249 -12.12 19.99 9.01
CA VAL A 249 -13.08 20.72 8.16
C VAL A 249 -14.18 19.80 7.62
N VAL A 250 -13.80 18.65 7.08
CA VAL A 250 -14.78 17.73 6.46
C VAL A 250 -15.66 17.08 7.52
N LEU A 251 -15.08 16.56 8.60
CA LEU A 251 -15.82 15.80 9.61
C LEU A 251 -16.52 16.68 10.66
N ALA A 252 -16.32 18.00 10.64
CA ALA A 252 -17.10 18.93 11.45
C ALA A 252 -18.56 19.05 10.98
N ASP A 253 -18.82 18.76 9.70
CA ASP A 253 -20.18 18.74 9.17
C ASP A 253 -20.78 17.32 9.33
N PRO A 254 -21.81 17.13 10.17
CA PRO A 254 -22.44 15.82 10.36
C PRO A 254 -23.06 15.27 9.10
N GLU A 255 -23.50 16.13 8.15
CA GLU A 255 -24.06 15.71 6.87
C GLU A 255 -22.99 15.12 5.92
N ALA A 256 -21.74 15.56 6.02
CA ALA A 256 -20.60 14.93 5.34
C ALA A 256 -20.09 13.71 6.12
N ALA A 257 -19.88 13.87 7.42
CA ALA A 257 -19.27 12.86 8.29
C ALA A 257 -20.01 11.50 8.25
N LYS A 258 -21.34 11.51 8.16
CA LYS A 258 -22.14 10.27 8.09
C LYS A 258 -21.86 9.38 6.88
N TYR A 259 -21.25 9.92 5.80
CA TYR A 259 -20.89 9.18 4.59
C TYR A 259 -19.42 8.80 4.54
N VAL A 260 -18.56 9.41 5.38
CA VAL A 260 -17.12 9.17 5.38
C VAL A 260 -16.78 7.96 6.25
N HIS A 261 -16.18 6.94 5.65
CA HIS A 261 -15.71 5.74 6.36
C HIS A 261 -14.24 5.85 6.73
N GLY A 262 -13.44 6.59 5.95
CA GLY A 262 -12.01 6.71 6.20
C GLY A 262 -11.36 7.91 5.52
N ILE A 263 -10.09 8.08 5.86
CA ILE A 263 -9.20 9.13 5.36
C ILE A 263 -8.06 8.47 4.62
N ALA A 264 -7.96 8.72 3.33
CA ALA A 264 -6.88 8.22 2.49
C ALA A 264 -5.72 9.22 2.48
N VAL A 265 -4.48 8.72 2.57
CA VAL A 265 -3.26 9.56 2.63
C VAL A 265 -2.19 9.07 1.68
N HIS A 266 -1.42 10.01 1.12
CA HIS A 266 -0.25 9.78 0.29
C HIS A 266 1.04 10.08 1.05
N TRP A 267 2.16 9.49 0.62
CA TRP A 267 3.43 9.54 1.34
C TRP A 267 4.44 10.59 0.87
N TYR A 268 4.22 11.26 -0.28
CA TYR A 268 5.25 12.01 -0.99
C TYR A 268 5.86 13.18 -0.21
N LEU A 269 5.11 13.76 0.73
CA LEU A 269 5.56 14.83 1.63
C LEU A 269 5.75 14.38 3.09
N ASP A 270 5.86 13.07 3.34
CA ASP A 270 6.01 12.51 4.68
C ASP A 270 7.24 13.06 5.43
N PHE A 271 8.31 13.38 4.70
CA PHE A 271 9.53 13.96 5.27
C PHE A 271 9.32 15.37 5.88
N LEU A 272 8.24 16.07 5.54
CA LEU A 272 7.82 17.36 6.10
C LEU A 272 6.72 17.21 7.17
N ALA A 273 6.15 16.03 7.33
CA ALA A 273 4.93 15.80 8.09
C ALA A 273 5.13 14.69 9.13
N PRO A 274 5.59 15.01 10.35
CA PRO A 274 5.76 14.03 11.41
C PRO A 274 4.47 13.23 11.66
N ALA A 275 4.53 11.90 11.60
CA ALA A 275 3.36 11.03 11.72
C ALA A 275 2.58 11.23 13.01
N LYS A 276 3.25 11.56 14.13
CA LYS A 276 2.61 11.87 15.41
C LYS A 276 1.70 13.11 15.30
N ALA A 277 2.16 14.15 14.61
CA ALA A 277 1.42 15.43 14.50
C ALA A 277 0.31 15.38 13.44
N THR A 278 0.38 14.46 12.52
CA THR A 278 -0.59 14.28 11.43
C THR A 278 -1.49 13.06 11.70
N LEU A 279 -1.03 11.85 11.43
CA LEU A 279 -1.81 10.62 11.62
C LEU A 279 -2.24 10.41 13.08
N GLY A 280 -1.30 10.53 14.01
CA GLY A 280 -1.56 10.35 15.45
C GLY A 280 -2.58 11.34 15.99
N GLU A 281 -2.45 12.63 15.64
CA GLU A 281 -3.40 13.66 16.05
C GLU A 281 -4.77 13.48 15.38
N THR A 282 -4.80 13.11 14.10
CA THR A 282 -6.05 12.81 13.39
C THR A 282 -6.79 11.65 14.05
N HIS A 283 -6.09 10.55 14.38
CA HIS A 283 -6.71 9.42 15.08
C HIS A 283 -7.19 9.82 16.48
N ARG A 284 -6.45 10.66 17.20
CA ARG A 284 -6.87 11.16 18.51
C ARG A 284 -8.18 11.97 18.43
N LEU A 285 -8.34 12.78 17.39
CA LEU A 285 -9.54 13.60 17.16
C LEU A 285 -10.71 12.76 16.61
N PHE A 286 -10.43 11.79 15.76
CA PHE A 286 -11.43 10.99 15.04
C PHE A 286 -11.10 9.48 15.16
N PRO A 287 -11.19 8.89 16.38
CA PRO A 287 -10.71 7.51 16.63
C PRO A 287 -11.51 6.43 15.90
N ASN A 288 -12.73 6.74 15.47
CA ASN A 288 -13.61 5.81 14.76
C ASN A 288 -13.50 5.95 13.21
N THR A 289 -12.69 6.88 12.70
CA THR A 289 -12.48 7.07 11.28
C THR A 289 -11.19 6.36 10.86
N MET A 290 -11.29 5.42 9.94
CA MET A 290 -10.16 4.65 9.44
C MET A 290 -9.13 5.57 8.76
N LEU A 291 -7.85 5.32 8.98
CA LEU A 291 -6.74 5.89 8.21
C LEU A 291 -6.21 4.85 7.22
N PHE A 292 -5.99 5.24 5.98
CA PHE A 292 -5.54 4.34 4.91
C PHE A 292 -4.48 5.02 4.04
N ALA A 293 -3.28 4.44 3.94
CA ALA A 293 -2.24 4.92 3.04
C ALA A 293 -2.50 4.37 1.62
N SER A 294 -3.07 5.22 0.79
CA SER A 294 -3.64 4.86 -0.50
C SER A 294 -2.65 4.93 -1.66
N GLU A 295 -1.52 5.65 -1.50
CA GLU A 295 -0.53 5.76 -2.57
C GLU A 295 0.87 6.06 -2.03
N ALA A 296 1.87 5.35 -2.58
CA ALA A 296 3.28 5.59 -2.38
C ALA A 296 4.11 5.06 -3.55
N CYS A 297 5.17 5.74 -3.95
CA CYS A 297 6.26 5.19 -4.76
C CYS A 297 7.54 6.01 -4.60
N VAL A 298 8.68 5.41 -4.90
CA VAL A 298 9.99 6.09 -4.92
C VAL A 298 10.36 6.51 -6.34
N GLY A 299 11.34 7.42 -6.47
CA GLY A 299 11.78 7.94 -7.77
C GLY A 299 10.89 9.03 -8.34
N SER A 300 9.92 9.54 -7.57
CA SER A 300 8.97 10.59 -7.98
C SER A 300 9.53 12.01 -7.85
N LYS A 301 10.58 12.20 -7.08
CA LYS A 301 11.15 13.53 -6.87
C LYS A 301 12.07 13.92 -8.04
N PHE A 302 12.00 15.17 -8.50
CA PHE A 302 12.73 15.65 -9.70
C PHE A 302 14.27 15.51 -9.60
N TRP A 303 14.83 15.35 -8.41
CA TRP A 303 16.25 15.11 -8.17
C TRP A 303 16.60 13.63 -8.02
N GLU A 304 15.61 12.73 -8.05
CA GLU A 304 15.83 11.29 -7.96
C GLU A 304 15.91 10.65 -9.35
N GLN A 305 16.74 9.63 -9.48
CA GLN A 305 16.69 8.74 -10.64
C GLN A 305 15.40 7.90 -10.54
N SER A 306 14.66 7.76 -11.63
CA SER A 306 13.39 7.03 -11.65
C SER A 306 13.58 5.58 -11.20
N VAL A 307 14.27 4.74 -11.95
CA VAL A 307 14.52 3.34 -11.61
C VAL A 307 15.93 3.12 -11.08
N ARG A 308 16.07 2.39 -9.95
CA ARG A 308 17.36 1.99 -9.37
C ARG A 308 17.37 0.50 -9.06
N LEU A 309 17.64 -0.31 -10.07
CA LEU A 309 17.62 -1.78 -9.97
C LEU A 309 18.56 -2.31 -8.87
N GLY A 310 17.98 -2.89 -7.82
CA GLY A 310 18.73 -3.44 -6.70
C GLY A 310 19.01 -2.45 -5.56
N SER A 311 18.33 -1.30 -5.51
CA SER A 311 18.47 -0.35 -4.39
C SER A 311 17.82 -0.92 -3.12
N TRP A 312 18.64 -1.32 -2.14
CA TRP A 312 18.18 -1.74 -0.82
C TRP A 312 17.50 -0.59 -0.07
N ASP A 313 18.04 0.62 -0.21
CA ASP A 313 17.55 1.81 0.50
C ASP A 313 16.10 2.17 0.10
N ARG A 314 15.68 1.87 -1.13
CA ARG A 314 14.29 2.03 -1.57
C ARG A 314 13.35 1.04 -0.88
N GLY A 315 13.79 -0.19 -0.69
CA GLY A 315 13.06 -1.17 0.11
C GLY A 315 12.95 -0.74 1.58
N VAL A 316 14.02 -0.21 2.15
CA VAL A 316 14.03 0.34 3.51
C VAL A 316 13.04 1.49 3.66
N GLN A 317 12.93 2.39 2.68
CA GLN A 317 11.94 3.48 2.69
C GLN A 317 10.51 2.92 2.77
N TYR A 318 10.18 1.87 2.01
CA TYR A 318 8.88 1.20 2.06
C TYR A 318 8.60 0.60 3.43
N SER A 319 9.50 -0.21 3.96
CA SER A 319 9.31 -0.82 5.28
C SER A 319 9.22 0.21 6.41
N HIS A 320 10.04 1.24 6.37
CA HIS A 320 9.97 2.35 7.33
C HIS A 320 8.61 3.06 7.28
N SER A 321 8.11 3.35 6.08
CA SER A 321 6.80 3.96 5.91
C SER A 321 5.69 3.05 6.42
N ILE A 322 5.69 1.76 6.06
CA ILE A 322 4.66 0.80 6.50
C ILE A 322 4.67 0.67 8.02
N ILE A 323 5.83 0.47 8.65
CA ILE A 323 5.95 0.37 10.11
C ILE A 323 5.43 1.65 10.76
N THR A 324 5.85 2.82 10.28
CA THR A 324 5.39 4.12 10.80
C THR A 324 3.88 4.26 10.70
N ASN A 325 3.30 3.96 9.54
CA ASN A 325 1.86 4.05 9.33
C ASN A 325 1.09 3.12 10.28
N LEU A 326 1.51 1.86 10.40
CA LEU A 326 0.89 0.89 11.32
C LEU A 326 0.98 1.36 12.78
N LEU A 327 2.11 1.94 13.21
CA LEU A 327 2.29 2.47 14.57
C LEU A 327 1.39 3.68 14.84
N TYR A 328 0.97 4.41 13.82
CA TYR A 328 0.07 5.56 13.91
C TYR A 328 -1.34 5.27 13.37
N HIS A 329 -1.82 4.03 13.56
CA HIS A 329 -3.21 3.61 13.35
C HIS A 329 -3.69 3.56 11.89
N VAL A 330 -2.77 3.55 10.92
CA VAL A 330 -3.13 3.35 9.52
C VAL A 330 -3.45 1.87 9.28
N ALA A 331 -4.59 1.60 8.67
CA ALA A 331 -5.12 0.25 8.49
C ALA A 331 -4.55 -0.49 7.28
N GLY A 332 -3.96 0.22 6.32
CA GLY A 332 -3.36 -0.39 5.12
C GLY A 332 -2.40 0.55 4.41
N TRP A 333 -1.57 -0.02 3.54
CA TRP A 333 -0.59 0.72 2.77
C TRP A 333 -0.53 0.19 1.33
N THR A 334 -0.57 1.08 0.35
CA THR A 334 -0.66 0.73 -1.07
C THR A 334 0.48 1.36 -1.86
N ASP A 335 1.14 0.54 -2.68
CA ASP A 335 2.11 0.99 -3.67
C ASP A 335 1.41 1.55 -4.92
N TRP A 336 2.08 2.46 -5.64
CA TRP A 336 1.52 3.11 -6.82
C TRP A 336 1.47 2.19 -8.04
N ASN A 337 2.61 1.63 -8.44
CA ASN A 337 2.71 0.81 -9.65
C ASN A 337 3.09 -0.62 -9.34
N LEU A 338 2.32 -1.59 -9.84
CA LEU A 338 2.63 -3.00 -9.73
C LEU A 338 3.93 -3.34 -10.49
N ALA A 339 4.06 -2.86 -11.72
CA ALA A 339 5.22 -3.11 -12.57
C ALA A 339 5.44 -1.97 -13.56
N LEU A 340 6.70 -1.67 -13.86
CA LEU A 340 7.13 -0.65 -14.82
C LEU A 340 8.23 -1.19 -15.72
N ASN A 341 8.57 -0.45 -16.79
CA ASN A 341 9.73 -0.75 -17.65
C ASN A 341 11.05 -0.21 -17.03
N PRO A 342 12.23 -0.51 -17.61
CA PRO A 342 13.51 -0.06 -17.06
C PRO A 342 13.69 1.46 -16.96
N GLU A 343 12.92 2.25 -17.70
CA GLU A 343 12.92 3.71 -17.65
C GLU A 343 12.01 4.26 -16.53
N GLY A 344 11.08 3.42 -16.01
CA GLY A 344 10.08 3.84 -15.02
C GLY A 344 8.73 4.22 -15.63
N GLY A 345 8.51 3.83 -16.88
CA GLY A 345 7.26 4.01 -17.62
C GLY A 345 6.51 2.70 -17.88
N PRO A 346 5.49 2.75 -18.77
CA PRO A 346 5.06 3.87 -19.58
C PRO A 346 4.32 4.96 -18.79
N ASN A 347 4.51 6.24 -19.16
CA ASN A 347 3.75 7.35 -18.64
C ASN A 347 3.60 8.44 -19.72
N TRP A 348 2.39 8.90 -19.98
CA TRP A 348 2.07 9.82 -21.08
C TRP A 348 2.58 11.26 -20.85
N VAL A 349 2.87 11.67 -19.61
CA VAL A 349 3.51 12.95 -19.26
C VAL A 349 4.95 12.78 -18.77
N ARG A 350 5.53 11.57 -18.94
CA ARG A 350 6.89 11.23 -18.53
C ARG A 350 7.14 11.35 -17.02
N ASN A 351 6.13 11.19 -16.21
CA ASN A 351 6.27 11.04 -14.76
C ASN A 351 6.81 9.63 -14.43
N PHE A 352 8.08 9.40 -14.78
CA PHE A 352 8.75 8.11 -14.59
C PHE A 352 9.17 7.94 -13.14
N VAL A 353 8.89 6.76 -12.58
CA VAL A 353 9.13 6.40 -11.17
C VAL A 353 9.67 4.98 -11.06
N ASP A 354 9.94 4.50 -9.85
CA ASP A 354 10.33 3.11 -9.61
C ASP A 354 9.11 2.23 -9.27
N SER A 355 9.32 0.92 -9.29
CA SER A 355 8.33 -0.09 -8.95
C SER A 355 8.99 -1.34 -8.36
N PRO A 356 8.31 -2.11 -7.51
CA PRO A 356 8.80 -3.39 -7.00
C PRO A 356 9.16 -4.41 -8.07
N ILE A 357 8.52 -4.33 -9.23
CA ILE A 357 8.78 -5.19 -10.39
C ILE A 357 9.13 -4.34 -11.60
N ILE A 358 10.25 -4.63 -12.24
CA ILE A 358 10.66 -3.99 -13.50
C ILE A 358 10.70 -5.03 -14.61
N VAL A 359 9.95 -4.78 -15.69
CA VAL A 359 9.82 -5.66 -16.85
C VAL A 359 10.75 -5.17 -17.97
N ASP A 360 11.73 -5.98 -18.35
CA ASP A 360 12.67 -5.72 -19.43
C ASP A 360 12.30 -6.58 -20.65
N ILE A 361 11.41 -6.04 -21.47
CA ILE A 361 10.87 -6.74 -22.66
C ILE A 361 12.01 -7.08 -23.65
N ALA A 362 13.02 -6.21 -23.76
CA ALA A 362 14.14 -6.44 -24.68
C ALA A 362 14.99 -7.66 -24.32
N LYS A 363 14.96 -8.08 -23.05
CA LYS A 363 15.69 -9.24 -22.53
C LYS A 363 14.78 -10.43 -22.19
N ASP A 364 13.48 -10.28 -22.40
CA ASP A 364 12.47 -11.30 -22.03
C ASP A 364 12.56 -11.73 -20.54
N VAL A 365 12.77 -10.75 -19.65
CA VAL A 365 12.88 -10.96 -18.20
C VAL A 365 12.13 -9.90 -17.42
N PHE A 366 11.86 -10.18 -16.16
CA PHE A 366 11.50 -9.16 -15.19
C PHE A 366 12.36 -9.28 -13.92
N TYR A 367 12.48 -8.17 -13.22
CA TYR A 367 13.31 -8.05 -12.02
C TYR A 367 12.44 -7.77 -10.81
N LYS A 368 12.48 -8.66 -9.81
CA LYS A 368 11.92 -8.39 -8.48
C LYS A 368 12.97 -7.63 -7.68
N GLN A 369 12.65 -6.39 -7.34
CA GLN A 369 13.54 -5.48 -6.63
C GLN A 369 13.52 -5.70 -5.10
N PRO A 370 14.47 -5.15 -4.32
CA PRO A 370 14.38 -5.18 -2.85
C PRO A 370 13.03 -4.71 -2.30
N MET A 371 12.40 -3.69 -2.92
CA MET A 371 11.06 -3.20 -2.55
C MET A 371 10.00 -4.31 -2.57
N PHE A 372 10.04 -5.23 -3.54
CA PHE A 372 9.12 -6.38 -3.61
C PHE A 372 9.17 -7.23 -2.34
N TYR A 373 10.36 -7.53 -1.86
CA TYR A 373 10.57 -8.37 -0.67
C TYR A 373 10.26 -7.60 0.61
N HIS A 374 10.60 -6.30 0.68
CA HIS A 374 10.21 -5.45 1.79
C HIS A 374 8.69 -5.37 1.95
N LEU A 375 7.93 -5.21 0.86
CA LEU A 375 6.47 -5.33 0.87
C LEU A 375 6.02 -6.73 1.31
N GLY A 376 6.69 -7.77 0.82
CA GLY A 376 6.37 -9.16 1.12
C GLY A 376 6.44 -9.49 2.61
N HIS A 377 7.35 -8.86 3.37
CA HIS A 377 7.44 -9.01 4.83
C HIS A 377 6.17 -8.56 5.58
N PHE A 378 5.34 -7.74 4.96
CA PHE A 378 4.02 -7.35 5.49
C PHE A 378 2.91 -8.11 4.78
N SER A 379 2.84 -8.01 3.45
CA SER A 379 1.70 -8.50 2.68
C SER A 379 1.54 -10.03 2.73
N LYS A 380 2.62 -10.79 2.85
CA LYS A 380 2.54 -12.26 2.96
C LYS A 380 2.10 -12.71 4.36
N PHE A 381 2.54 -12.02 5.41
CA PHE A 381 2.45 -12.50 6.78
C PHE A 381 1.38 -11.81 7.63
N ILE A 382 0.77 -10.74 7.15
CA ILE A 382 -0.24 -9.99 7.89
C ILE A 382 -1.57 -10.07 7.12
N PRO A 383 -2.43 -11.05 7.42
CA PRO A 383 -3.75 -11.17 6.78
C PRO A 383 -4.69 -10.06 7.23
N GLU A 384 -5.73 -9.84 6.45
CA GLU A 384 -6.86 -8.98 6.83
C GLU A 384 -7.45 -9.46 8.17
N GLY A 385 -7.90 -8.52 8.99
CA GLY A 385 -8.40 -8.80 10.33
C GLY A 385 -7.31 -8.89 11.40
N SER A 386 -6.02 -8.80 11.02
CA SER A 386 -4.92 -8.71 11.99
C SER A 386 -5.00 -7.43 12.81
N GLN A 387 -4.71 -7.53 14.10
CA GLN A 387 -4.75 -6.41 15.04
C GLN A 387 -3.34 -6.03 15.49
N ARG A 388 -2.97 -4.75 15.33
CA ARG A 388 -1.71 -4.25 15.88
C ARG A 388 -1.73 -4.32 17.41
N VAL A 389 -0.66 -4.87 17.94
CA VAL A 389 -0.45 -4.96 19.39
C VAL A 389 0.74 -4.11 19.81
N GLY A 390 0.76 -3.67 21.06
CA GLY A 390 1.87 -2.89 21.61
C GLY A 390 3.16 -3.71 21.64
N LEU A 391 4.25 -3.07 21.28
CA LEU A 391 5.59 -3.63 21.34
C LEU A 391 6.51 -2.56 21.92
N VAL A 392 7.06 -2.79 23.12
CA VAL A 392 7.85 -1.80 23.85
C VAL A 392 9.27 -2.29 24.00
N ALA A 393 10.23 -1.51 23.50
CA ALA A 393 11.66 -1.81 23.71
C ALA A 393 12.06 -1.49 25.15
N SER A 394 12.71 -2.43 25.83
CA SER A 394 13.27 -2.24 27.19
C SER A 394 14.40 -1.22 27.22
N LYS A 395 15.11 -1.06 26.11
CA LYS A 395 16.19 -0.09 25.92
C LYS A 395 16.09 0.55 24.54
N LYS A 396 16.52 1.81 24.42
CA LYS A 396 16.66 2.48 23.12
C LYS A 396 17.61 1.67 22.22
N ASN A 397 17.15 1.37 21.01
CA ASN A 397 17.92 0.67 19.99
C ASN A 397 17.60 1.24 18.60
N ASP A 398 18.32 0.75 17.58
CA ASP A 398 18.21 1.21 16.20
C ASP A 398 17.23 0.36 15.35
N LEU A 399 16.47 -0.55 15.98
CA LEU A 399 15.49 -1.38 15.31
C LEU A 399 14.16 -0.67 15.20
N GLU A 400 13.54 -0.75 14.04
CA GLU A 400 12.13 -0.37 13.82
C GLU A 400 11.29 -1.64 13.85
N THR A 401 10.23 -1.63 14.65
CA THR A 401 9.46 -2.86 14.91
C THR A 401 7.97 -2.59 14.94
N VAL A 402 7.19 -3.57 14.48
CA VAL A 402 5.74 -3.61 14.63
C VAL A 402 5.28 -5.03 14.93
N ALA A 403 4.31 -5.17 15.85
CA ALA A 403 3.72 -6.44 16.22
C ALA A 403 2.22 -6.46 15.94
N LEU A 404 1.72 -7.58 15.44
CA LEU A 404 0.30 -7.80 15.19
C LEU A 404 -0.10 -9.20 15.67
N MET A 405 -1.40 -9.32 16.00
CA MET A 405 -2.06 -10.59 16.25
C MET A 405 -2.94 -10.92 15.06
N HIS A 406 -2.82 -12.13 14.54
CA HIS A 406 -3.71 -12.66 13.51
C HIS A 406 -5.11 -12.98 14.05
N PRO A 407 -6.12 -13.09 13.18
CA PRO A 407 -7.46 -13.51 13.60
C PRO A 407 -7.51 -14.89 14.29
N ASP A 408 -6.55 -15.78 14.00
CA ASP A 408 -6.42 -17.10 14.62
C ASP A 408 -5.66 -17.09 15.95
N GLY A 409 -5.26 -15.91 16.45
CA GLY A 409 -4.50 -15.74 17.68
C GLY A 409 -2.98 -15.93 17.54
N SER A 410 -2.47 -16.23 16.36
CA SER A 410 -1.02 -16.28 16.11
C SER A 410 -0.41 -14.90 16.17
N ALA A 411 0.88 -14.80 16.54
CA ALA A 411 1.60 -13.55 16.62
C ALA A 411 2.54 -13.37 15.44
N VAL A 412 2.66 -12.14 14.94
CA VAL A 412 3.63 -11.73 13.93
C VAL A 412 4.36 -10.47 14.38
N VAL A 413 5.69 -10.46 14.23
CA VAL A 413 6.54 -9.29 14.49
C VAL A 413 7.41 -9.05 13.28
N VAL A 414 7.38 -7.82 12.77
CA VAL A 414 8.30 -7.36 11.72
C VAL A 414 9.35 -6.47 12.35
N VAL A 415 10.62 -6.72 12.02
CA VAL A 415 11.80 -6.02 12.53
C VAL A 415 12.65 -5.54 11.37
N LEU A 416 12.88 -4.24 11.29
CA LEU A 416 13.76 -3.60 10.32
C LEU A 416 15.02 -3.10 11.02
N ASN A 417 16.20 -3.57 10.61
CA ASN A 417 17.49 -3.07 11.04
C ASN A 417 18.12 -2.22 9.92
N ARG A 418 18.13 -0.91 10.13
CA ARG A 418 18.72 0.05 9.18
C ARG A 418 20.20 0.30 9.40
N SER A 419 20.73 -0.11 10.56
CA SER A 419 22.14 0.05 10.88
C SER A 419 23.00 -1.01 10.19
N SER A 420 24.31 -0.77 10.14
CA SER A 420 25.28 -1.76 9.65
C SER A 420 25.64 -2.82 10.70
N LYS A 421 25.13 -2.69 11.93
CA LYS A 421 25.51 -3.54 13.06
C LYS A 421 24.49 -4.65 13.24
N ASP A 422 24.98 -5.82 13.60
CA ASP A 422 24.15 -6.89 14.12
C ASP A 422 23.66 -6.53 15.52
N VAL A 423 22.35 -6.68 15.74
CA VAL A 423 21.70 -6.32 17.01
C VAL A 423 21.11 -7.58 17.65
N PRO A 424 21.58 -7.99 18.84
CA PRO A 424 20.92 -9.03 19.61
C PRO A 424 19.48 -8.63 19.93
N LEU A 425 18.56 -9.53 19.65
CA LEU A 425 17.11 -9.30 19.78
C LEU A 425 16.48 -10.40 20.61
N THR A 426 15.81 -10.02 21.68
CA THR A 426 14.94 -10.91 22.45
C THR A 426 13.52 -10.37 22.40
N ILE A 427 12.59 -11.15 21.88
CA ILE A 427 11.16 -10.85 21.91
C ILE A 427 10.54 -11.66 23.05
N LYS A 428 9.95 -10.97 24.03
CA LYS A 428 9.20 -11.60 25.13
C LYS A 428 7.71 -11.65 24.78
N ASP A 429 7.19 -12.85 24.64
CA ASP A 429 5.73 -13.07 24.63
C ASP A 429 5.31 -13.56 26.05
N PRO A 430 4.44 -12.81 26.76
CA PRO A 430 4.05 -13.17 28.12
C PRO A 430 3.39 -14.56 28.23
N ALA A 431 2.76 -15.05 27.14
CA ALA A 431 2.09 -16.35 27.12
C ALA A 431 3.03 -17.50 26.73
N MET A 432 4.09 -17.21 25.95
CA MET A 432 4.91 -18.26 25.33
C MET A 432 6.36 -18.32 25.85
N GLY A 433 6.92 -17.17 26.28
CA GLY A 433 8.31 -17.08 26.71
C GLY A 433 9.14 -16.13 25.85
N PHE A 434 10.38 -16.52 25.52
CA PHE A 434 11.36 -15.67 24.88
C PHE A 434 11.85 -16.25 23.54
N LEU A 435 11.80 -15.42 22.50
CA LEU A 435 12.45 -15.69 21.22
C LEU A 435 13.78 -14.93 21.21
N GLU A 436 14.87 -15.66 21.22
CA GLU A 436 16.22 -15.09 21.19
C GLU A 436 16.84 -15.25 19.81
N THR A 437 17.38 -14.17 19.25
CA THR A 437 17.92 -14.14 17.90
C THR A 437 18.87 -12.96 17.72
N ILE A 438 19.43 -12.83 16.52
CA ILE A 438 20.21 -11.66 16.09
C ILE A 438 19.50 -11.05 14.88
N SER A 439 19.34 -9.74 14.88
CA SER A 439 18.94 -8.96 13.71
C SER A 439 20.19 -8.47 12.99
N PRO A 440 20.61 -9.08 11.87
CA PRO A 440 21.78 -8.64 11.13
C PRO A 440 21.69 -7.21 10.66
N GLY A 441 22.82 -6.55 10.45
CA GLY A 441 22.88 -5.23 9.88
C GLY A 441 22.26 -5.20 8.47
N TYR A 442 21.56 -4.12 8.15
CA TYR A 442 20.87 -3.94 6.87
C TYR A 442 19.93 -5.10 6.50
N SER A 443 19.00 -5.42 7.39
CA SER A 443 18.06 -6.52 7.21
C SER A 443 16.62 -6.16 7.58
N ILE A 444 15.69 -6.96 7.07
CA ILE A 444 14.31 -6.99 7.53
C ILE A 444 13.92 -8.43 7.85
N HIS A 445 13.20 -8.63 8.93
CA HIS A 445 12.78 -9.93 9.43
C HIS A 445 11.30 -9.94 9.74
N THR A 446 10.65 -11.07 9.50
CA THR A 446 9.32 -11.37 10.03
C THR A 446 9.40 -12.63 10.89
N TYR A 447 8.95 -12.50 12.12
CA TYR A 447 8.82 -13.58 13.09
C TYR A 447 7.36 -13.96 13.23
N LEU A 448 7.08 -15.26 13.22
CA LEU A 448 5.72 -15.80 13.26
C LEU A 448 5.68 -16.98 14.22
N TRP A 449 4.71 -17.01 15.15
CA TRP A 449 4.53 -18.14 16.07
C TRP A 449 3.08 -18.31 16.51
N ARG A 450 2.73 -19.54 16.92
CA ARG A 450 1.45 -19.84 17.54
C ARG A 450 1.51 -19.54 19.03
N ARG A 451 0.41 -19.00 19.57
CA ARG A 451 0.26 -18.73 21.01
C ARG A 451 -0.60 -19.78 21.71
N GLN A 452 -1.33 -20.58 20.95
CA GLN A 452 -2.14 -21.71 21.43
C GLN A 452 -2.11 -22.85 20.41
#